data_78ff5daa4a7b781f4adde13ca96f62a8
#
_entry.id   78ff5daa4a7b781f4adde13ca96f62a8
#
_cell.length_a   1.000
_cell.length_b   1.000
_cell.length_c   1.000
_cell.angle_alpha   90.00
_cell.angle_beta   90.00
_cell.angle_gamma   90.00
#
_symmetry.space_group_name_H-M   'P 1'
#
loop_
_entity.id
_entity.type
_entity.pdbx_description
1 polymer ?
#
loop_
_entity_poly.entity_id
_entity_poly.type
_entity_poly.pdbx_seq_one_letter_code
_entity_poly.pdbx_strand_id
1 'polypeptide(L)'
;MRGKHSLLYHILIFIVAQVVWLSLLGIWIYWYVSNYIVFEKVGDQVSPQLIYDAQNAAPFILGLILLIGLSVITALIFRNLNVQLRLTKLYDNFIGNVTHELKSPLASIQLHLETLKKREVPSAKQKEFFEMMTKDTDRLQRLINSILEISAHEKKKLMFNYQVSKAENAVKKLLEESFEKFRVEKENYIITGKATCEIVAGKDALKIVFDNLTDNAVKYSTEPVKIKIKLNCNTKKFILDFSDNGIGIPVEEQKKIFKKFYRIYDKEIPNVKGTGLGLYWVREIIHAHGGTISILKNEEGKGTSFRIELPIYGESKKRLLKKLLKRA
;
A
#
# COMPACT_ATOMS: atom_id res chain seq x y z
N MET A 1 17.06 -6.93 16.05
CA MET A 1 16.62 -6.63 17.42
C MET A 1 16.57 -5.13 17.78
N ARG A 2 17.38 -4.25 17.21
CA ARG A 2 17.40 -2.79 17.53
C ARG A 2 16.08 -2.02 17.25
N GLY A 3 15.22 -2.46 16.35
CA GLY A 3 14.01 -1.69 15.99
C GLY A 3 12.82 -1.79 16.96
N LYS A 4 12.72 -2.87 17.77
CA LYS A 4 11.63 -3.00 18.75
C LYS A 4 11.84 -2.10 19.98
N HIS A 5 13.08 -1.89 20.39
CA HIS A 5 13.41 -1.02 21.53
C HIS A 5 13.14 0.47 21.23
N SER A 6 13.34 0.92 19.98
CA SER A 6 13.06 2.29 19.59
C SER A 6 11.57 2.65 19.66
N LEU A 7 10.68 1.76 19.21
CA LEU A 7 9.22 2.00 19.25
C LEU A 7 8.69 2.01 20.68
N LEU A 8 9.15 1.05 21.51
CA LEU A 8 8.80 1.00 22.94
C LEU A 8 9.25 2.26 23.69
N TYR A 9 10.44 2.76 23.37
CA TYR A 9 10.98 3.98 23.96
C TYR A 9 10.11 5.20 23.63
N HIS A 10 9.69 5.37 22.38
CA HIS A 10 8.80 6.48 21.99
C HIS A 10 7.40 6.36 22.61
N ILE A 11 6.86 5.14 22.73
CA ILE A 11 5.59 4.90 23.42
C ILE A 11 5.73 5.25 24.91
N LEU A 12 6.83 4.85 25.54
CA LEU A 12 7.09 5.15 26.95
C LEU A 12 7.17 6.67 27.19
N ILE A 13 7.93 7.40 26.36
CA ILE A 13 8.03 8.87 26.43
C ILE A 13 6.65 9.51 26.30
N PHE A 14 5.83 9.04 25.36
CA PHE A 14 4.48 9.56 25.18
C PHE A 14 3.61 9.31 26.41
N ILE A 15 3.64 8.10 26.99
CA ILE A 15 2.90 7.77 28.20
C ILE A 15 3.35 8.65 29.37
N VAL A 16 4.66 8.81 29.56
CA VAL A 16 5.22 9.67 30.60
C VAL A 16 4.77 11.12 30.41
N ALA A 17 4.82 11.64 29.19
CA ALA A 17 4.33 12.98 28.89
C ALA A 17 2.84 13.14 29.23
N GLN A 18 1.99 12.16 28.90
CA GLN A 18 0.56 12.19 29.24
C GLN A 18 0.32 12.13 30.76
N VAL A 19 1.09 11.33 31.50
CA VAL A 19 1.01 11.26 32.97
C VAL A 19 1.40 12.60 33.59
N VAL A 20 2.47 13.25 33.11
CA VAL A 20 2.89 14.58 33.55
C VAL A 20 1.77 15.61 33.30
N TRP A 21 1.15 15.60 32.10
CA TRP A 21 0.04 16.50 31.78
C TRP A 21 -1.17 16.28 32.68
N LEU A 22 -1.55 15.03 32.93
CA LEU A 22 -2.66 14.70 33.82
C LEU A 22 -2.36 15.14 35.28
N SER A 23 -1.11 14.99 35.71
CA SER A 23 -0.67 15.46 37.05
C SER A 23 -0.74 16.99 37.17
N LEU A 24 -0.28 17.72 36.15
CA LEU A 24 -0.39 19.17 36.09
C LEU A 24 -1.86 19.62 36.12
N LEU A 25 -2.72 18.95 35.37
CA LEU A 25 -4.17 19.23 35.40
C LEU A 25 -4.75 18.99 36.78
N GLY A 26 -4.38 17.89 37.45
CA GLY A 26 -4.82 17.58 38.81
C GLY A 26 -4.36 18.62 39.82
N ILE A 27 -3.10 19.06 39.76
CA ILE A 27 -2.54 20.13 40.59
C ILE A 27 -3.26 21.46 40.34
N TRP A 28 -3.53 21.79 39.08
CA TRP A 28 -4.27 23.01 38.71
C TRP A 28 -5.69 23.02 39.26
N ILE A 29 -6.42 21.91 39.12
CA ILE A 29 -7.78 21.77 39.71
C ILE A 29 -7.72 21.88 41.23
N TYR A 30 -6.78 21.16 41.86
CA TYR A 30 -6.60 21.20 43.32
C TYR A 30 -6.31 22.62 43.81
N TRP A 31 -5.41 23.35 43.16
CA TRP A 31 -5.06 24.73 43.50
C TRP A 31 -6.27 25.65 43.37
N TYR A 32 -7.06 25.53 42.30
CA TYR A 32 -8.26 26.34 42.09
C TYR A 32 -9.32 26.06 43.15
N VAL A 33 -9.63 24.78 43.42
CA VAL A 33 -10.62 24.40 44.44
C VAL A 33 -10.18 24.82 45.85
N SER A 34 -8.90 24.64 46.15
CA SER A 34 -8.34 25.06 47.45
C SER A 34 -8.46 26.57 47.66
N ASN A 35 -8.10 27.36 46.66
CA ASN A 35 -8.26 28.81 46.72
C ASN A 35 -9.72 29.21 46.85
N TYR A 36 -10.63 28.58 46.08
CA TYR A 36 -12.06 28.86 46.21
C TYR A 36 -12.59 28.63 47.62
N ILE A 37 -12.25 27.50 48.23
CA ILE A 37 -12.66 27.16 49.61
C ILE A 37 -12.07 28.15 50.64
N VAL A 38 -10.81 28.54 50.45
CA VAL A 38 -10.15 29.52 51.35
C VAL A 38 -10.84 30.87 51.24
N PHE A 39 -11.14 31.35 50.04
CA PHE A 39 -11.85 32.61 49.82
C PHE A 39 -13.28 32.57 50.33
N GLU A 40 -14.01 31.48 50.23
CA GLU A 40 -15.35 31.31 50.79
C GLU A 40 -15.33 31.39 52.32
N LYS A 41 -14.34 30.76 52.99
CA LYS A 41 -14.24 30.76 54.46
C LYS A 41 -13.71 32.08 55.07
N VAL A 42 -12.82 32.75 54.31
CA VAL A 42 -12.18 34.01 54.84
C VAL A 42 -12.92 35.23 54.32
N GLY A 43 -13.61 35.15 53.20
CA GLY A 43 -14.31 36.24 52.54
C GLY A 43 -15.45 36.81 53.34
N ASP A 44 -16.09 36.01 54.20
CA ASP A 44 -17.12 36.49 55.14
C ASP A 44 -16.55 37.46 56.21
N GLN A 45 -15.22 37.55 56.36
CA GLN A 45 -14.51 38.40 57.30
C GLN A 45 -13.75 39.55 56.60
N VAL A 46 -13.68 39.63 55.32
CA VAL A 46 -12.92 40.64 54.56
C VAL A 46 -13.82 41.29 53.48
N SER A 47 -13.53 42.50 53.06
CA SER A 47 -14.39 43.40 52.28
C SER A 47 -15.05 42.73 51.02
N PRO A 48 -16.30 43.11 50.66
CA PRO A 48 -17.08 42.52 49.55
C PRO A 48 -16.43 42.59 48.18
N GLN A 49 -15.49 43.53 47.98
CA GLN A 49 -14.79 43.68 46.71
C GLN A 49 -13.82 42.51 46.38
N LEU A 50 -13.20 41.90 47.40
CA LEU A 50 -12.32 40.75 47.24
C LEU A 50 -13.07 39.46 46.89
N ILE A 51 -14.32 39.35 47.30
CA ILE A 51 -15.18 38.20 47.01
C ILE A 51 -15.57 38.16 45.52
N TYR A 52 -15.83 39.31 44.90
CA TYR A 52 -16.20 39.40 43.50
C TYR A 52 -15.09 38.94 42.56
N ASP A 53 -13.83 39.31 42.83
CA ASP A 53 -12.68 38.87 42.04
C ASP A 53 -12.36 37.37 42.21
N ALA A 54 -12.60 36.82 43.40
CA ALA A 54 -12.38 35.40 43.69
C ALA A 54 -13.38 34.46 42.96
N GLN A 55 -14.57 34.96 42.62
CA GLN A 55 -15.57 34.18 41.89
C GLN A 55 -15.37 34.14 40.36
N ASN A 56 -14.36 34.84 39.84
CA ASN A 56 -14.10 34.85 38.39
C ASN A 56 -13.48 33.52 37.94
N ALA A 57 -14.31 32.65 37.41
CA ALA A 57 -13.89 31.34 36.89
C ALA A 57 -13.19 31.40 35.48
N ALA A 58 -13.18 32.58 34.84
CA ALA A 58 -12.65 32.71 33.49
C ALA A 58 -11.18 32.29 33.34
N PRO A 59 -10.22 32.63 34.21
CA PRO A 59 -8.84 32.17 34.12
C PRO A 59 -8.72 30.66 34.27
N PHE A 60 -9.53 30.05 35.12
CA PHE A 60 -9.56 28.59 35.30
C PHE A 60 -10.06 27.88 34.04
N ILE A 61 -11.18 28.34 33.47
CA ILE A 61 -11.75 27.78 32.24
C ILE A 61 -10.74 27.93 31.08
N LEU A 62 -10.11 29.11 30.93
CA LEU A 62 -9.10 29.35 29.89
C LEU A 62 -7.89 28.42 30.07
N GLY A 63 -7.38 28.25 31.27
CA GLY A 63 -6.27 27.33 31.55
C GLY A 63 -6.62 25.88 31.25
N LEU A 64 -7.84 25.45 31.59
CA LEU A 64 -8.34 24.11 31.25
C LEU A 64 -8.41 23.87 29.74
N ILE A 65 -8.94 24.84 28.99
CA ILE A 65 -9.01 24.78 27.51
C ILE A 65 -7.61 24.68 26.90
N LEU A 66 -6.66 25.48 27.38
CA LEU A 66 -5.28 25.45 26.91
C LEU A 66 -4.59 24.11 27.20
N LEU A 67 -4.78 23.54 28.38
CA LEU A 67 -4.22 22.23 28.75
C LEU A 67 -4.79 21.12 27.87
N ILE A 68 -6.11 21.10 27.68
CA ILE A 68 -6.76 20.12 26.79
C ILE A 68 -6.25 20.31 25.36
N GLY A 69 -6.20 21.53 24.84
CA GLY A 69 -5.71 21.86 23.51
C GLY A 69 -4.28 21.36 23.30
N LEU A 70 -3.40 21.61 24.25
CA LEU A 70 -2.00 21.18 24.18
C LEU A 70 -1.87 19.64 24.22
N SER A 71 -2.69 18.96 25.02
CA SER A 71 -2.75 17.49 25.05
C SER A 71 -3.17 16.90 23.69
N VAL A 72 -4.18 17.48 23.06
CA VAL A 72 -4.66 17.08 21.72
C VAL A 72 -3.56 17.31 20.68
N ILE A 73 -2.90 18.48 20.69
CA ILE A 73 -1.80 18.79 19.78
C ILE A 73 -0.67 17.77 19.93
N THR A 74 -0.27 17.46 21.16
CA THR A 74 0.79 16.49 21.47
C THR A 74 0.41 15.10 20.94
N ALA A 75 -0.83 14.65 21.10
CA ALA A 75 -1.31 13.39 20.58
C ALA A 75 -1.30 13.35 19.04
N LEU A 76 -1.67 14.46 18.39
CA LEU A 76 -1.64 14.57 16.92
C LEU A 76 -0.19 14.52 16.38
N ILE A 77 0.73 15.25 17.03
CA ILE A 77 2.16 15.23 16.67
C ILE A 77 2.71 13.80 16.81
N PHE A 78 2.43 13.14 17.93
CA PHE A 78 2.89 11.78 18.17
C PHE A 78 2.34 10.79 17.13
N ARG A 79 1.06 10.92 16.77
CA ARG A 79 0.45 10.13 15.69
C ARG A 79 1.16 10.35 14.36
N ASN A 80 1.47 11.58 13.98
CA ASN A 80 2.17 11.92 12.76
C ASN A 80 3.59 11.37 12.75
N LEU A 81 4.33 11.49 13.86
CA LEU A 81 5.69 10.93 14.00
C LEU A 81 5.70 9.41 13.82
N ASN A 82 4.74 8.69 14.43
CA ASN A 82 4.62 7.25 14.26
C ASN A 82 4.34 6.84 12.81
N VAL A 83 3.53 7.61 12.09
CA VAL A 83 3.29 7.38 10.65
C VAL A 83 4.58 7.59 9.85
N GLN A 84 5.32 8.69 10.10
CA GLN A 84 6.58 8.98 9.43
C GLN A 84 7.63 7.90 9.70
N LEU A 85 7.81 7.48 10.95
CA LEU A 85 8.73 6.40 11.31
C LEU A 85 8.41 5.07 10.61
N ARG A 86 7.11 4.75 10.46
CA ARG A 86 6.71 3.56 9.70
C ARG A 86 7.05 3.70 8.21
N LEU A 87 6.81 4.86 7.62
CA LEU A 87 7.14 5.13 6.22
C LEU A 87 8.65 5.05 5.99
N THR A 88 9.47 5.64 6.88
CA THR A 88 10.93 5.56 6.80
C THR A 88 11.41 4.10 6.84
N LYS A 89 10.89 3.29 7.77
CA LYS A 89 11.24 1.85 7.82
C LYS A 89 10.85 1.09 6.56
N LEU A 90 9.68 1.38 5.99
CA LEU A 90 9.25 0.77 4.72
C LEU A 90 10.17 1.20 3.58
N TYR A 91 10.61 2.46 3.57
CA TYR A 91 11.55 2.98 2.58
C TYR A 91 12.93 2.35 2.72
N ASP A 92 13.47 2.22 3.94
CA ASP A 92 14.76 1.57 4.20
C ASP A 92 14.75 0.11 3.74
N ASN A 93 13.69 -0.63 4.06
CA ASN A 93 13.51 -2.01 3.60
C ASN A 93 13.40 -2.09 2.07
N PHE A 94 12.72 -1.13 1.43
CA PHE A 94 12.65 -1.05 -0.02
C PHE A 94 14.02 -0.83 -0.64
N ILE A 95 14.79 0.16 -0.17
CA ILE A 95 16.15 0.43 -0.68
C ILE A 95 17.04 -0.81 -0.51
N GLY A 96 16.99 -1.46 0.66
CA GLY A 96 17.73 -2.70 0.90
C GLY A 96 17.35 -3.81 -0.08
N ASN A 97 16.06 -4.02 -0.31
CA ASN A 97 15.56 -5.04 -1.24
C ASN A 97 15.93 -4.70 -2.70
N VAL A 98 15.74 -3.45 -3.13
CA VAL A 98 16.10 -2.99 -4.48
C VAL A 98 17.60 -3.17 -4.72
N THR A 99 18.42 -2.76 -3.77
CA THR A 99 19.88 -2.91 -3.86
C THR A 99 20.26 -4.38 -4.02
N HIS A 100 19.65 -5.27 -3.24
CA HIS A 100 19.91 -6.70 -3.35
C HIS A 100 19.41 -7.30 -4.68
N GLU A 101 18.22 -6.90 -5.14
CA GLU A 101 17.62 -7.33 -6.40
C GLU A 101 18.40 -6.83 -7.64
N LEU A 102 19.06 -5.67 -7.54
CA LEU A 102 19.97 -5.15 -8.60
C LEU A 102 21.34 -5.84 -8.55
N LYS A 103 21.89 -6.07 -7.36
CA LYS A 103 23.23 -6.65 -7.19
C LYS A 103 23.32 -8.08 -7.72
N SER A 104 22.26 -8.90 -7.52
CA SER A 104 22.26 -10.31 -7.93
C SER A 104 22.44 -10.51 -9.44
N PRO A 105 21.58 -9.95 -10.33
CA PRO A 105 21.75 -10.10 -11.78
C PRO A 105 23.02 -9.42 -12.29
N LEU A 106 23.43 -8.29 -11.72
CA LEU A 106 24.66 -7.60 -12.09
C LEU A 106 25.89 -8.49 -11.82
N ALA A 107 25.95 -9.12 -10.65
CA ALA A 107 27.04 -10.05 -10.31
C ALA A 107 27.05 -11.29 -11.22
N SER A 108 25.89 -11.80 -11.63
CA SER A 108 25.75 -12.90 -12.59
C SER A 108 26.32 -12.51 -13.97
N ILE A 109 25.92 -11.35 -14.49
CA ILE A 109 26.41 -10.83 -15.76
C ILE A 109 27.94 -10.65 -15.70
N GLN A 110 28.45 -10.05 -14.62
CA GLN A 110 29.88 -9.83 -14.43
C GLN A 110 30.65 -11.16 -14.38
N LEU A 111 30.15 -12.15 -13.66
CA LEU A 111 30.76 -13.49 -13.58
C LEU A 111 30.87 -14.16 -14.96
N HIS A 112 29.78 -14.13 -15.75
CA HIS A 112 29.77 -14.71 -17.10
C HIS A 112 30.74 -13.98 -18.04
N LEU A 113 30.77 -12.64 -18.00
CA LEU A 113 31.73 -11.84 -18.78
C LEU A 113 33.20 -12.14 -18.37
N GLU A 114 33.50 -12.23 -17.08
CA GLU A 114 34.83 -12.57 -16.60
C GLU A 114 35.23 -13.99 -17.00
N THR A 115 34.30 -14.93 -17.01
CA THR A 115 34.54 -16.31 -17.42
C THR A 115 34.86 -16.37 -18.92
N LEU A 116 34.08 -15.68 -19.75
CA LEU A 116 34.33 -15.58 -21.21
C LEU A 116 35.66 -14.90 -21.54
N LYS A 117 36.10 -13.94 -20.70
CA LYS A 117 37.35 -13.22 -20.89
C LYS A 117 38.60 -14.04 -20.47
N LYS A 118 38.48 -14.86 -19.43
CA LYS A 118 39.64 -15.56 -18.81
C LYS A 118 39.80 -17.01 -19.29
N ARG A 119 38.84 -17.60 -19.96
CA ARG A 119 38.84 -19.01 -20.35
C ARG A 119 38.33 -19.19 -21.77
N GLU A 120 38.89 -20.14 -22.48
CA GLU A 120 38.25 -20.66 -23.69
C GLU A 120 37.01 -21.46 -23.32
N VAL A 121 35.85 -20.95 -23.74
CA VAL A 121 34.55 -21.56 -23.43
C VAL A 121 34.00 -22.17 -24.73
N PRO A 122 33.55 -23.44 -24.73
CA PRO A 122 32.92 -24.06 -25.88
C PRO A 122 31.74 -23.24 -26.42
N SER A 123 31.55 -23.15 -27.74
CA SER A 123 30.54 -22.30 -28.39
C SER A 123 29.11 -22.53 -27.88
N ALA A 124 28.76 -23.78 -27.56
CA ALA A 124 27.46 -24.11 -26.97
C ALA A 124 27.26 -23.41 -25.58
N LYS A 125 28.29 -23.40 -24.71
CA LYS A 125 28.26 -22.74 -23.42
C LYS A 125 28.32 -21.22 -23.54
N GLN A 126 29.03 -20.67 -24.54
CA GLN A 126 29.00 -19.21 -24.81
C GLN A 126 27.58 -18.75 -25.12
N LYS A 127 26.83 -19.50 -25.94
CA LYS A 127 25.41 -19.20 -26.26
C LYS A 127 24.55 -19.21 -24.98
N GLU A 128 24.71 -20.20 -24.13
CA GLU A 128 24.02 -20.30 -22.85
C GLU A 128 24.32 -19.07 -21.95
N PHE A 129 25.59 -18.66 -21.84
CA PHE A 129 25.98 -17.48 -21.06
C PHE A 129 25.37 -16.18 -21.62
N PHE A 130 25.35 -16.01 -22.94
CA PHE A 130 24.68 -14.86 -23.56
C PHE A 130 23.18 -14.84 -23.28
N GLU A 131 22.49 -15.99 -23.35
CA GLU A 131 21.06 -16.10 -23.01
C GLU A 131 20.80 -15.75 -21.54
N MET A 132 21.67 -16.21 -20.61
CA MET A 132 21.56 -15.88 -19.19
C MET A 132 21.80 -14.38 -18.94
N MET A 133 22.84 -13.79 -19.54
CA MET A 133 23.13 -12.35 -19.40
C MET A 133 22.01 -11.49 -19.98
N THR A 134 21.43 -11.88 -21.12
CA THR A 134 20.27 -11.19 -21.71
C THR A 134 19.08 -11.22 -20.76
N LYS A 135 18.76 -12.39 -20.19
CA LYS A 135 17.68 -12.55 -19.22
C LYS A 135 17.89 -11.71 -17.95
N ASP A 136 19.12 -11.63 -17.46
CA ASP A 136 19.47 -10.81 -16.29
C ASP A 136 19.39 -9.31 -16.63
N THR A 137 19.79 -8.91 -17.84
CA THR A 137 19.66 -7.53 -18.33
C THR A 137 18.18 -7.11 -18.44
N ASP A 138 17.34 -7.95 -18.99
CA ASP A 138 15.88 -7.72 -19.07
C ASP A 138 15.25 -7.61 -17.68
N ARG A 139 15.78 -8.37 -16.72
CA ARG A 139 15.34 -8.28 -15.33
C ARG A 139 15.73 -6.95 -14.69
N LEU A 140 16.98 -6.49 -14.89
CA LEU A 140 17.45 -5.19 -14.43
C LEU A 140 16.62 -4.05 -15.02
N GLN A 141 16.36 -4.09 -16.34
CA GLN A 141 15.55 -3.08 -17.01
C GLN A 141 14.14 -2.99 -16.44
N ARG A 142 13.50 -4.13 -16.15
CA ARG A 142 12.17 -4.15 -15.51
C ARG A 142 12.19 -3.56 -14.11
N LEU A 143 13.22 -3.84 -13.30
CA LEU A 143 13.37 -3.26 -11.97
C LEU A 143 13.57 -1.74 -12.04
N ILE A 144 14.44 -1.26 -12.93
CA ILE A 144 14.68 0.16 -13.13
C ILE A 144 13.41 0.87 -13.57
N ASN A 145 12.70 0.33 -14.56
CA ASN A 145 11.43 0.90 -15.04
C ASN A 145 10.39 0.99 -13.91
N SER A 146 10.26 -0.06 -13.09
CA SER A 146 9.36 -0.04 -11.94
C SER A 146 9.71 1.06 -10.92
N ILE A 147 11.00 1.34 -10.71
CA ILE A 147 11.47 2.42 -9.81
C ILE A 147 11.21 3.79 -10.43
N LEU A 148 11.49 3.95 -11.73
CA LEU A 148 11.26 5.22 -12.45
C LEU A 148 9.76 5.56 -12.52
N GLU A 149 8.90 4.58 -12.76
CA GLU A 149 7.45 4.75 -12.70
C GLU A 149 6.98 5.29 -11.34
N ILE A 150 7.55 4.79 -10.23
CA ILE A 150 7.27 5.33 -8.90
C ILE A 150 7.62 6.81 -8.80
N SER A 151 8.83 7.17 -9.24
CA SER A 151 9.34 8.54 -9.17
C SER A 151 8.54 9.50 -10.07
N ALA A 152 8.14 9.04 -11.25
CA ALA A 152 7.32 9.82 -12.19
C ALA A 152 5.89 10.03 -11.68
N HIS A 153 5.33 9.03 -10.99
CA HIS A 153 3.95 9.09 -10.47
C HIS A 153 3.80 9.91 -9.19
N GLU A 154 4.84 10.09 -8.41
CA GLU A 154 4.81 11.05 -7.30
C GLU A 154 4.72 12.51 -7.78
N LYS A 155 5.21 12.81 -8.99
CA LYS A 155 5.23 14.18 -9.56
C LYS A 155 4.12 14.46 -10.57
N LYS A 156 3.54 13.44 -11.24
CA LYS A 156 2.45 13.61 -12.20
C LYS A 156 1.31 12.65 -11.89
N LYS A 157 0.08 13.16 -11.77
CA LYS A 157 -1.14 12.33 -11.76
C LYS A 157 -1.08 11.36 -12.93
N LEU A 158 -1.33 10.07 -12.67
CA LEU A 158 -1.40 8.99 -13.66
C LEU A 158 -2.18 9.45 -14.92
N MET A 159 -1.44 9.75 -15.99
CA MET A 159 -2.05 10.08 -17.29
C MET A 159 -2.11 8.79 -18.09
N PHE A 160 -3.27 8.14 -18.08
CA PHE A 160 -3.52 6.97 -18.91
C PHE A 160 -4.28 7.40 -20.17
N ASN A 161 -3.97 6.75 -21.28
CA ASN A 161 -4.75 6.91 -22.50
C ASN A 161 -6.08 6.16 -22.35
N TYR A 162 -7.09 6.86 -21.81
CA TYR A 162 -8.39 6.28 -21.53
C TYR A 162 -9.22 6.12 -22.80
N GLN A 163 -9.74 4.92 -23.01
CA GLN A 163 -10.63 4.59 -24.12
C GLN A 163 -11.87 3.85 -23.62
N VAL A 164 -12.99 4.05 -24.31
CA VAL A 164 -14.20 3.25 -24.07
C VAL A 164 -14.06 1.95 -24.82
N SER A 165 -14.24 0.83 -24.13
CA SER A 165 -14.16 -0.50 -24.75
C SER A 165 -15.13 -1.47 -24.09
N LYS A 166 -15.54 -2.50 -24.85
CA LYS A 166 -16.30 -3.64 -24.29
C LYS A 166 -15.43 -4.34 -23.26
N ALA A 167 -15.89 -4.40 -22.02
CA ALA A 167 -15.12 -4.89 -20.87
C ALA A 167 -14.61 -6.32 -21.12
N GLU A 168 -15.46 -7.22 -21.60
CA GLU A 168 -15.10 -8.62 -21.84
C GLU A 168 -13.93 -8.78 -22.81
N ASN A 169 -14.03 -8.14 -23.99
CA ASN A 169 -13.02 -8.29 -25.02
C ASN A 169 -11.67 -7.69 -24.63
N ALA A 170 -11.72 -6.46 -24.04
CA ALA A 170 -10.51 -5.77 -23.60
C ALA A 170 -9.77 -6.55 -22.50
N VAL A 171 -10.53 -7.04 -21.52
CA VAL A 171 -9.96 -7.73 -20.36
C VAL A 171 -9.47 -9.13 -20.72
N LYS A 172 -10.25 -9.93 -21.49
CA LYS A 172 -9.81 -11.27 -21.93
C LYS A 172 -8.50 -11.20 -22.71
N LYS A 173 -8.40 -10.29 -23.67
CA LYS A 173 -7.18 -10.12 -24.47
C LYS A 173 -5.96 -9.79 -23.59
N LEU A 174 -6.10 -8.86 -22.65
CA LEU A 174 -5.00 -8.45 -21.76
C LEU A 174 -4.60 -9.55 -20.78
N LEU A 175 -5.56 -10.35 -20.30
CA LEU A 175 -5.30 -11.51 -19.46
C LEU A 175 -4.53 -12.59 -20.23
N GLU A 176 -4.96 -12.92 -21.45
CA GLU A 176 -4.28 -13.90 -22.31
C GLU A 176 -2.85 -13.46 -22.64
N GLU A 177 -2.64 -12.18 -22.99
CA GLU A 177 -1.29 -11.61 -23.20
C GLU A 177 -0.43 -11.72 -21.93
N SER A 178 -1.04 -11.55 -20.74
CA SER A 178 -0.33 -11.70 -19.46
C SER A 178 0.00 -13.16 -19.16
N PHE A 179 -0.93 -14.09 -19.39
CA PHE A 179 -0.70 -15.52 -19.19
C PHE A 179 0.41 -16.05 -20.10
N GLU A 180 0.42 -15.65 -21.38
CA GLU A 180 1.49 -15.98 -22.32
C GLU A 180 2.86 -15.44 -21.83
N LYS A 181 2.91 -14.17 -21.42
CA LYS A 181 4.14 -13.53 -20.89
C LYS A 181 4.73 -14.29 -19.71
N PHE A 182 3.87 -14.77 -18.78
CA PHE A 182 4.30 -15.50 -17.58
C PHE A 182 4.28 -17.03 -17.78
N ARG A 183 4.10 -17.51 -19.01
CA ARG A 183 4.11 -18.93 -19.39
C ARG A 183 3.10 -19.76 -18.61
N VAL A 184 1.92 -19.21 -18.35
CA VAL A 184 0.79 -19.96 -17.79
C VAL A 184 0.12 -20.72 -18.94
N GLU A 185 0.14 -22.04 -18.89
CA GLU A 185 -0.41 -22.92 -19.91
C GLU A 185 -1.94 -22.81 -19.95
N LYS A 186 -2.55 -23.03 -21.12
CA LYS A 186 -4.01 -22.91 -21.33
C LYS A 186 -4.84 -23.82 -20.43
N GLU A 187 -4.28 -24.94 -20.02
CA GLU A 187 -4.91 -25.92 -19.12
C GLU A 187 -4.96 -25.42 -17.67
N ASN A 188 -4.12 -24.45 -17.35
CA ASN A 188 -3.94 -23.92 -16.00
C ASN A 188 -4.73 -22.63 -15.73
N TYR A 189 -5.51 -22.14 -16.67
CA TYR A 189 -6.41 -21.03 -16.41
C TYR A 189 -7.79 -21.23 -17.06
N ILE A 190 -8.80 -20.64 -16.43
CA ILE A 190 -10.17 -20.64 -16.95
C ILE A 190 -10.76 -19.22 -16.80
N ILE A 191 -11.36 -18.71 -17.89
CA ILE A 191 -12.09 -17.44 -17.89
C ILE A 191 -13.57 -17.73 -18.10
N THR A 192 -14.38 -17.42 -17.10
CA THR A 192 -15.82 -17.69 -17.05
C THR A 192 -16.64 -16.41 -16.92
N GLY A 193 -17.95 -16.53 -17.14
CA GLY A 193 -18.88 -15.42 -17.05
C GLY A 193 -18.96 -14.58 -18.33
N LYS A 194 -19.85 -13.58 -18.33
CA LYS A 194 -20.09 -12.66 -19.45
C LYS A 194 -20.13 -11.23 -18.91
N ALA A 195 -19.47 -10.32 -19.63
CA ALA A 195 -19.39 -8.89 -19.27
C ALA A 195 -19.69 -8.03 -20.49
N THR A 196 -20.98 -7.87 -20.80
CA THR A 196 -21.46 -7.14 -21.99
C THR A 196 -21.40 -5.63 -21.83
N CYS A 197 -21.01 -5.13 -20.66
CA CYS A 197 -20.90 -3.70 -20.38
C CYS A 197 -19.65 -3.07 -21.03
N GLU A 198 -19.69 -1.75 -21.13
CA GLU A 198 -18.55 -0.92 -21.53
C GLU A 198 -17.88 -0.29 -20.31
N ILE A 199 -16.56 -0.20 -20.35
CA ILE A 199 -15.74 0.47 -19.34
C ILE A 199 -14.86 1.53 -20.00
N VAL A 200 -14.46 2.52 -19.20
CA VAL A 200 -13.43 3.49 -19.59
C VAL A 200 -12.14 3.08 -18.93
N ALA A 201 -11.18 2.64 -19.71
CA ALA A 201 -9.91 2.16 -19.18
C ALA A 201 -8.73 2.49 -20.08
N GLY A 202 -7.58 2.69 -19.46
CA GLY A 202 -6.29 2.73 -20.14
C GLY A 202 -5.80 1.30 -20.36
N LYS A 203 -5.60 0.91 -21.62
CA LYS A 203 -5.19 -0.45 -21.98
C LYS A 203 -3.85 -0.83 -21.34
N ASP A 204 -2.85 0.05 -21.44
CA ASP A 204 -1.51 -0.17 -20.88
C ASP A 204 -1.56 -0.26 -19.34
N ALA A 205 -2.43 0.54 -18.71
CA ALA A 205 -2.63 0.50 -17.28
C ALA A 205 -3.25 -0.82 -16.80
N LEU A 206 -4.30 -1.29 -17.46
CA LEU A 206 -4.90 -2.59 -17.11
C LEU A 206 -3.94 -3.75 -17.38
N LYS A 207 -3.07 -3.63 -18.40
CA LYS A 207 -2.01 -4.61 -18.64
C LYS A 207 -1.07 -4.72 -17.44
N ILE A 208 -0.64 -3.59 -16.87
CA ILE A 208 0.18 -3.57 -15.64
C ILE A 208 -0.56 -4.27 -14.49
N VAL A 209 -1.87 -4.05 -14.34
CA VAL A 209 -2.68 -4.70 -13.31
C VAL A 209 -2.63 -6.22 -13.46
N PHE A 210 -2.93 -6.74 -14.66
CA PHE A 210 -2.99 -8.18 -14.89
C PHE A 210 -1.60 -8.84 -14.86
N ASP A 211 -0.57 -8.16 -15.37
CA ASP A 211 0.81 -8.62 -15.25
C ASP A 211 1.23 -8.79 -13.77
N ASN A 212 0.88 -7.84 -12.90
CA ASN A 212 1.21 -7.94 -11.47
C ASN A 212 0.41 -9.03 -10.73
N LEU A 213 -0.86 -9.22 -11.06
CA LEU A 213 -1.66 -10.29 -10.45
C LEU A 213 -1.20 -11.66 -10.92
N THR A 214 -0.90 -11.82 -12.21
CA THR A 214 -0.39 -13.07 -12.79
C THR A 214 1.01 -13.41 -12.25
N ASP A 215 1.93 -12.43 -12.19
CA ASP A 215 3.26 -12.61 -11.63
C ASP A 215 3.20 -13.08 -10.15
N ASN A 216 2.28 -12.48 -9.37
CA ASN A 216 2.07 -12.91 -7.99
C ASN A 216 1.50 -14.34 -7.93
N ALA A 217 0.50 -14.68 -8.74
CA ALA A 217 -0.06 -16.03 -8.77
C ALA A 217 1.03 -17.08 -9.07
N VAL A 218 1.89 -16.83 -10.07
CA VAL A 218 3.00 -17.72 -10.44
C VAL A 218 4.04 -17.79 -9.32
N LYS A 219 4.41 -16.67 -8.71
CA LYS A 219 5.46 -16.60 -7.69
C LYS A 219 5.09 -17.27 -6.37
N TYR A 220 3.83 -17.21 -5.99
CA TYR A 220 3.35 -17.71 -4.70
C TYR A 220 2.60 -19.04 -4.80
N SER A 221 2.60 -19.68 -5.96
CA SER A 221 2.13 -21.06 -6.12
C SER A 221 3.19 -22.06 -5.66
N THR A 222 2.77 -23.06 -4.91
CA THR A 222 3.59 -24.21 -4.48
C THR A 222 3.44 -25.42 -5.41
N GLU A 223 2.39 -25.43 -6.23
CA GLU A 223 2.06 -26.42 -7.26
C GLU A 223 1.97 -25.72 -8.62
N PRO A 224 1.75 -26.43 -9.73
CA PRO A 224 1.42 -25.77 -11.00
C PRO A 224 0.32 -24.73 -10.77
N VAL A 225 0.61 -23.48 -11.17
CA VAL A 225 -0.32 -22.37 -10.96
C VAL A 225 -1.66 -22.68 -11.63
N LYS A 226 -2.76 -22.46 -10.91
CA LYS A 226 -4.12 -22.52 -11.46
C LYS A 226 -4.80 -21.19 -11.21
N ILE A 227 -5.33 -20.59 -12.29
CA ILE A 227 -5.98 -19.27 -12.23
C ILE A 227 -7.42 -19.38 -12.71
N LYS A 228 -8.35 -18.91 -11.89
CA LYS A 228 -9.78 -18.84 -12.24
C LYS A 228 -10.19 -17.37 -12.33
N ILE A 229 -10.70 -16.97 -13.49
CA ILE A 229 -11.23 -15.62 -13.72
C ILE A 229 -12.74 -15.70 -13.89
N LYS A 230 -13.47 -14.87 -13.15
CA LYS A 230 -14.91 -14.73 -13.32
C LYS A 230 -15.24 -13.28 -13.68
N LEU A 231 -15.87 -13.10 -14.85
CA LEU A 231 -16.30 -11.79 -15.34
C LEU A 231 -17.81 -11.63 -15.12
N ASN A 232 -18.21 -10.47 -14.67
CA ASN A 232 -19.61 -10.12 -14.49
C ASN A 232 -19.83 -8.62 -14.67
N CYS A 233 -21.05 -8.23 -15.05
CA CYS A 233 -21.52 -6.84 -15.04
C CYS A 233 -22.86 -6.76 -14.32
N ASN A 234 -22.98 -5.78 -13.45
CA ASN A 234 -24.28 -5.32 -12.98
C ASN A 234 -24.62 -3.94 -13.55
N THR A 235 -25.70 -3.33 -13.11
CA THR A 235 -26.17 -2.03 -13.60
C THR A 235 -25.23 -0.85 -13.32
N LYS A 236 -24.19 -1.02 -12.46
CA LYS A 236 -23.31 0.07 -12.02
C LYS A 236 -21.83 -0.24 -12.20
N LYS A 237 -21.45 -1.52 -12.21
CA LYS A 237 -20.06 -1.94 -12.14
C LYS A 237 -19.77 -3.14 -13.04
N PHE A 238 -18.61 -3.12 -13.65
CA PHE A 238 -17.91 -4.30 -14.12
C PHE A 238 -17.19 -4.94 -12.95
N ILE A 239 -17.27 -6.25 -12.80
CA ILE A 239 -16.70 -7.03 -11.71
C ILE A 239 -15.82 -8.12 -12.31
N LEU A 240 -14.58 -8.19 -11.85
CA LEU A 240 -13.62 -9.24 -12.19
C LEU A 240 -13.11 -9.88 -10.90
N ASP A 241 -13.33 -11.19 -10.76
CA ASP A 241 -12.72 -11.98 -9.70
C ASP A 241 -11.53 -12.75 -10.28
N PHE A 242 -10.34 -12.51 -9.73
CA PHE A 242 -9.09 -13.18 -10.09
C PHE A 242 -8.69 -14.08 -8.92
N SER A 243 -8.73 -15.39 -9.11
CA SER A 243 -8.45 -16.38 -8.07
C SER A 243 -7.27 -17.25 -8.47
N ASP A 244 -6.32 -17.43 -7.57
CA ASP A 244 -5.17 -18.33 -7.70
C ASP A 244 -5.22 -19.47 -6.67
N ASN A 245 -4.40 -20.50 -6.86
CA ASN A 245 -4.23 -21.62 -5.94
C ASN A 245 -2.95 -21.50 -5.08
N GLY A 246 -2.43 -20.29 -4.90
CA GLY A 246 -1.21 -20.05 -4.13
C GLY A 246 -1.36 -20.27 -2.62
N ILE A 247 -0.36 -19.85 -1.86
CA ILE A 247 -0.31 -19.98 -0.39
C ILE A 247 -1.38 -19.14 0.35
N GLY A 248 -2.05 -18.21 -0.36
CA GLY A 248 -3.01 -17.31 0.25
C GLY A 248 -2.39 -16.13 1.00
N ILE A 249 -3.24 -15.29 1.59
CA ILE A 249 -2.83 -14.09 2.33
C ILE A 249 -3.50 -14.08 3.69
N PRO A 250 -2.74 -14.10 4.81
CA PRO A 250 -3.30 -14.03 6.16
C PRO A 250 -4.22 -12.82 6.34
N VAL A 251 -5.31 -12.98 7.08
CA VAL A 251 -6.37 -11.96 7.25
C VAL A 251 -5.80 -10.65 7.79
N GLU A 252 -4.85 -10.72 8.73
CA GLU A 252 -4.22 -9.54 9.34
C GLU A 252 -3.35 -8.75 8.33
N GLU A 253 -2.90 -9.41 7.26
CA GLU A 253 -2.04 -8.83 6.22
C GLU A 253 -2.83 -8.24 5.04
N GLN A 254 -4.07 -8.67 4.81
CA GLN A 254 -4.88 -8.31 3.65
C GLN A 254 -5.05 -6.79 3.43
N LYS A 255 -5.14 -6.01 4.52
CA LYS A 255 -5.20 -4.54 4.44
C LYS A 255 -3.83 -3.89 4.18
N LYS A 256 -2.75 -4.61 4.46
CA LYS A 256 -1.38 -4.07 4.41
C LYS A 256 -0.68 -4.33 3.09
N ILE A 257 -1.03 -5.43 2.39
CA ILE A 257 -0.37 -5.84 1.13
C ILE A 257 -0.48 -4.82 0.00
N PHE A 258 -1.47 -3.94 0.06
CA PHE A 258 -1.63 -2.83 -0.89
C PHE A 258 -0.82 -1.58 -0.52
N LYS A 259 -0.06 -1.60 0.58
CA LYS A 259 0.81 -0.48 0.95
C LYS A 259 2.10 -0.53 0.14
N LYS A 260 2.59 0.66 -0.21
CA LYS A 260 3.86 0.85 -0.92
C LYS A 260 5.00 0.16 -0.16
N PHE A 261 5.82 -0.66 -0.85
CA PHE A 261 6.97 -1.38 -0.32
C PHE A 261 6.64 -2.47 0.72
N TYR A 262 5.36 -2.79 0.90
CA TYR A 262 4.97 -3.78 1.89
C TYR A 262 5.19 -5.21 1.37
N ARG A 263 5.76 -6.06 2.23
CA ARG A 263 5.94 -7.49 1.99
C ARG A 263 5.64 -8.25 3.28
N ILE A 264 5.08 -9.43 3.15
CA ILE A 264 4.92 -10.36 4.26
C ILE A 264 6.26 -11.07 4.45
N TYR A 265 6.85 -10.94 5.64
CA TYR A 265 8.06 -11.64 6.05
C TYR A 265 7.66 -12.72 7.05
N ASP A 266 7.41 -13.90 6.54
CA ASP A 266 7.15 -15.09 7.35
C ASP A 266 8.16 -16.19 6.98
N LYS A 267 8.56 -17.02 7.96
CA LYS A 267 9.48 -18.14 7.73
C LYS A 267 8.85 -19.25 6.90
N GLU A 268 7.53 -19.36 6.94
CA GLU A 268 6.75 -20.36 6.20
C GLU A 268 6.42 -19.92 4.77
N ILE A 269 6.55 -18.63 4.48
CA ILE A 269 6.32 -18.09 3.14
C ILE A 269 7.63 -18.17 2.34
N PRO A 270 7.63 -18.72 1.13
CA PRO A 270 8.83 -18.78 0.29
C PRO A 270 9.49 -17.40 0.18
N ASN A 271 10.82 -17.35 0.29
CA ASN A 271 11.58 -16.10 0.13
C ASN A 271 11.58 -15.66 -1.35
N VAL A 272 10.41 -15.29 -1.82
CA VAL A 272 10.16 -14.88 -3.21
C VAL A 272 10.71 -13.48 -3.41
N LYS A 273 11.56 -13.29 -4.41
CA LYS A 273 12.13 -11.98 -4.76
C LYS A 273 11.05 -11.01 -5.24
N GLY A 274 11.10 -9.76 -4.75
CA GLY A 274 10.16 -8.72 -5.21
C GLY A 274 10.28 -7.40 -4.46
N THR A 275 9.83 -6.32 -5.07
CA THR A 275 9.96 -4.94 -4.57
C THR A 275 8.87 -4.52 -3.57
N GLY A 276 7.78 -5.28 -3.46
CA GLY A 276 6.60 -4.89 -2.67
C GLY A 276 5.77 -3.76 -3.30
N LEU A 277 5.85 -3.60 -4.62
CA LEU A 277 5.18 -2.53 -5.38
C LEU A 277 4.04 -3.01 -6.25
N GLY A 278 4.03 -4.30 -6.63
CA GLY A 278 3.06 -4.82 -7.58
C GLY A 278 1.61 -4.58 -7.16
N LEU A 279 1.21 -5.03 -5.97
CA LEU A 279 -0.16 -4.85 -5.48
C LEU A 279 -0.48 -3.38 -5.12
N TYR A 280 0.51 -2.59 -4.72
CA TYR A 280 0.33 -1.15 -4.58
C TYR A 280 -0.09 -0.51 -5.93
N TRP A 281 0.61 -0.84 -7.03
CA TRP A 281 0.26 -0.35 -8.37
C TRP A 281 -1.10 -0.84 -8.83
N VAL A 282 -1.42 -2.10 -8.60
CA VAL A 282 -2.76 -2.63 -8.89
C VAL A 282 -3.83 -1.74 -8.24
N ARG A 283 -3.69 -1.43 -6.96
CA ARG A 283 -4.64 -0.57 -6.25
C ARG A 283 -4.69 0.85 -6.81
N GLU A 284 -3.54 1.49 -7.01
CA GLU A 284 -3.48 2.87 -7.50
C GLU A 284 -4.08 3.01 -8.91
N ILE A 285 -3.79 2.06 -9.80
CA ILE A 285 -4.34 2.03 -11.16
C ILE A 285 -5.86 1.83 -11.11
N ILE A 286 -6.36 0.88 -10.34
CA ILE A 286 -7.79 0.63 -10.21
C ILE A 286 -8.51 1.83 -9.61
N HIS A 287 -7.93 2.50 -8.59
CA HIS A 287 -8.47 3.75 -8.03
C HIS A 287 -8.45 4.90 -9.04
N ALA A 288 -7.41 5.02 -9.87
CA ALA A 288 -7.34 6.03 -10.93
C ALA A 288 -8.46 5.84 -11.98
N HIS A 289 -8.91 4.58 -12.18
CA HIS A 289 -10.06 4.24 -13.02
C HIS A 289 -11.42 4.41 -12.30
N GLY A 290 -11.42 4.93 -11.06
CA GLY A 290 -12.63 5.10 -10.24
C GLY A 290 -13.20 3.78 -9.70
N GLY A 291 -12.39 2.73 -9.71
CA GLY A 291 -12.72 1.40 -9.22
C GLY A 291 -12.22 1.11 -7.81
N THR A 292 -12.42 -0.13 -7.40
CA THR A 292 -11.93 -0.68 -6.11
C THR A 292 -11.34 -2.07 -6.33
N ILE A 293 -10.34 -2.40 -5.51
CA ILE A 293 -9.83 -3.77 -5.39
C ILE A 293 -9.95 -4.24 -3.95
N SER A 294 -10.37 -5.48 -3.76
CA SER A 294 -10.51 -6.13 -2.46
C SER A 294 -10.12 -7.60 -2.54
N ILE A 295 -9.88 -8.23 -1.39
CA ILE A 295 -9.65 -9.66 -1.29
C ILE A 295 -10.97 -10.30 -0.86
N LEU A 296 -11.38 -11.35 -1.58
CA LEU A 296 -12.50 -12.19 -1.20
C LEU A 296 -12.01 -13.31 -0.29
N LYS A 297 -12.89 -13.77 0.60
CA LYS A 297 -12.68 -15.03 1.30
C LYS A 297 -12.70 -16.16 0.28
N ASN A 298 -11.62 -16.92 0.19
CA ASN A 298 -11.53 -18.04 -0.75
C ASN A 298 -12.38 -19.21 -0.22
N GLU A 299 -13.35 -19.64 -0.98
CA GLU A 299 -14.28 -20.73 -0.62
C GLU A 299 -13.53 -22.08 -0.59
N GLU A 300 -12.47 -22.24 -1.38
CA GLU A 300 -11.66 -23.47 -1.46
C GLU A 300 -10.58 -23.55 -0.36
N GLY A 301 -10.48 -22.57 0.53
CA GLY A 301 -9.58 -22.56 1.69
C GLY A 301 -8.09 -22.35 1.39
N LYS A 302 -7.63 -22.48 0.13
CA LYS A 302 -6.26 -22.25 -0.33
C LYS A 302 -6.23 -21.21 -1.44
N GLY A 303 -5.13 -20.44 -1.53
CA GLY A 303 -4.94 -19.42 -2.57
C GLY A 303 -5.53 -18.06 -2.24
N THR A 304 -5.47 -17.14 -3.20
CA THR A 304 -5.95 -15.77 -3.06
C THR A 304 -7.01 -15.45 -4.11
N SER A 305 -8.06 -14.72 -3.71
CA SER A 305 -9.07 -14.22 -4.64
C SER A 305 -9.15 -12.70 -4.54
N PHE A 306 -8.77 -12.02 -5.61
CA PHE A 306 -8.90 -10.56 -5.74
C PHE A 306 -10.17 -10.21 -6.50
N ARG A 307 -10.97 -9.30 -5.96
CA ARG A 307 -12.11 -8.69 -6.66
C ARG A 307 -11.76 -7.30 -7.11
N ILE A 308 -11.85 -7.05 -8.41
CA ILE A 308 -11.71 -5.74 -9.05
C ILE A 308 -13.10 -5.29 -9.49
N GLU A 309 -13.47 -4.08 -9.10
CA GLU A 309 -14.71 -3.45 -9.54
C GLU A 309 -14.38 -2.14 -10.27
N LEU A 310 -14.84 -1.99 -11.51
CA LEU A 310 -14.71 -0.76 -12.28
C LEU A 310 -16.10 -0.18 -12.59
N PRO A 311 -16.25 1.15 -12.62
CA PRO A 311 -17.51 1.76 -13.03
C PRO A 311 -17.79 1.49 -14.51
N ILE A 312 -19.03 1.11 -14.86
CA ILE A 312 -19.42 0.97 -16.26
C ILE A 312 -19.57 2.36 -16.92
N TYR A 313 -19.31 2.37 -18.24
CA TYR A 313 -19.63 3.54 -19.07
C TYR A 313 -21.13 3.64 -19.24
N GLY A 314 -21.71 4.76 -18.85
CA GLY A 314 -23.13 5.04 -19.00
C GLY A 314 -23.39 6.55 -19.08
N GLU A 315 -24.50 6.96 -19.66
CA GLU A 315 -24.84 8.38 -19.91
C GLU A 315 -24.83 9.25 -18.64
N SER A 316 -25.15 8.68 -17.48
CA SER A 316 -25.16 9.39 -16.20
C SER A 316 -23.76 9.77 -15.67
N LYS A 317 -22.68 9.23 -16.26
CA LYS A 317 -21.30 9.46 -15.82
C LYS A 317 -20.44 10.32 -16.77
N LYS A 318 -21.04 11.03 -17.70
CA LYS A 318 -20.34 12.01 -18.58
C LYS A 318 -19.45 12.99 -17.80
N ARG A 319 -19.78 13.29 -16.53
CA ARG A 319 -18.94 14.14 -15.65
C ARG A 319 -17.62 13.48 -15.22
N LEU A 320 -17.63 12.20 -14.91
CA LEU A 320 -16.41 11.46 -14.52
C LEU A 320 -15.49 11.28 -15.74
N LEU A 321 -16.08 10.96 -16.89
CA LEU A 321 -15.37 10.85 -18.16
C LEU A 321 -14.71 12.16 -18.58
N LYS A 322 -15.45 13.29 -18.54
CA LYS A 322 -14.86 14.61 -18.77
C LYS A 322 -13.72 14.93 -17.81
N LYS A 323 -13.80 14.45 -16.57
CA LYS A 323 -12.74 14.62 -15.58
C LYS A 323 -11.53 13.74 -15.84
N LEU A 324 -11.74 12.51 -16.35
CA LEU A 324 -10.68 11.57 -16.70
C LEU A 324 -10.02 11.97 -18.04
N LEU A 325 -10.81 12.31 -19.05
CA LEU A 325 -10.32 12.77 -20.36
C LEU A 325 -9.68 14.18 -20.34
N LYS A 326 -10.06 15.08 -19.42
CA LYS A 326 -9.34 16.35 -19.18
C LYS A 326 -8.00 16.17 -18.43
N ARG A 327 -7.73 14.98 -17.92
CA ARG A 327 -6.46 14.65 -17.24
C ARG A 327 -5.50 13.87 -18.15
N ALA A 328 -5.95 13.42 -19.31
CA ALA A 328 -5.15 12.89 -20.42
C ALA A 328 -4.76 14.03 -21.37
#